data_ae0bf0719efd0670cf44b362fc373216
#
_entry.id   ae0bf0719efd0670cf44b362fc373216
#
_cell.length_a   1.000
_cell.length_b   1.000
_cell.length_c   1.000
_cell.angle_alpha   90.00
_cell.angle_beta   90.00
_cell.angle_gamma   90.00
#
_symmetry.space_group_name_H-M   'P 1'
#
loop_
_entity.id
_entity.type
_entity.pdbx_description
1 polymer ?
#
loop_
_entity_poly.entity_id
_entity_poly.type
_entity_poly.pdbx_seq_one_letter_code
_entity_poly.pdbx_strand_id
1 'polypeptide(L)'
;MNPVVISVCIMLVLALMRVNVVVALTFSAIIGGVASGMALNDAVAAFESGLGGGATIALSYAMLGTFAVAISRSGITDLLAQSVIKRIHGKENSAASIGLKYGILASLILVTMSSQNVIPVHIAFIPILIPPLLGVFAKMNLDRRLVACVLTFGLITPYMVLPIGFGGIFLNNILLKNLHDNGLESVVASQVPMAMLLPAAGMLFGLLTAVFFTYRKPRQYKETSHTVVSTEAKQINKKHILVAAAGIVAALTVQLSTGSMIIGALAGFMVFTFGGVIAWKETQDVFTKGVHMMAMIGFIMIAAAGFAAVMKQTGGVESLVEALSTSIGDNKPLAALLMLVVGLLVTMGIGSSFSTIPILATIYVPLAAAFGFSPMATIALVGTAAALGDAGSPASDSTLGPTSGLNADGQHEHVWETVLPTFLHYNIPLIVFGWIAAMVL
;
A
#
# COMPACT_ATOMS: atom_id res chain seq x y z
N MET A 1 8.47 24.76 -17.41
CA MET A 1 8.03 23.99 -16.21
C MET A 1 8.52 22.57 -16.37
N ASN A 2 8.97 21.95 -15.28
CA ASN A 2 9.48 20.58 -15.34
C ASN A 2 8.34 19.57 -15.71
N PRO A 3 8.58 18.64 -16.65
CA PRO A 3 7.54 17.70 -17.13
C PRO A 3 7.01 16.76 -16.05
N VAL A 4 7.84 16.38 -15.07
CA VAL A 4 7.39 15.55 -13.93
C VAL A 4 6.37 16.32 -13.09
N VAL A 5 6.65 17.60 -12.79
CA VAL A 5 5.73 18.44 -12.01
C VAL A 5 4.41 18.65 -12.75
N ILE A 6 4.47 18.92 -14.07
CA ILE A 6 3.26 19.06 -14.89
C ILE A 6 2.42 17.79 -14.85
N SER A 7 3.06 16.63 -15.11
CA SER A 7 2.37 15.34 -15.14
C SER A 7 1.73 14.99 -13.80
N VAL A 8 2.46 15.16 -12.70
CA VAL A 8 1.94 14.86 -11.36
C VAL A 8 0.79 15.80 -10.99
N CYS A 9 0.89 17.09 -11.30
CA CYS A 9 -0.20 18.05 -11.07
C CYS A 9 -1.46 17.68 -11.87
N ILE A 10 -1.32 17.36 -13.16
CA ILE A 10 -2.45 16.94 -13.99
C ILE A 10 -3.08 15.66 -13.45
N MET A 11 -2.26 14.66 -13.11
CA MET A 11 -2.74 13.40 -12.55
C MET A 11 -3.53 13.63 -11.24
N LEU A 12 -3.02 14.45 -10.33
CA LEU A 12 -3.70 14.78 -9.07
C LEU A 12 -5.02 15.51 -9.31
N VAL A 13 -5.05 16.51 -10.22
CA VAL A 13 -6.27 17.23 -10.58
C VAL A 13 -7.32 16.27 -11.14
N LEU A 14 -6.93 15.40 -12.08
CA LEU A 14 -7.84 14.41 -12.66
C LEU A 14 -8.36 13.42 -11.60
N ALA A 15 -7.50 12.95 -10.70
CA ALA A 15 -7.90 12.07 -9.60
C ALA A 15 -8.90 12.76 -8.65
N LEU A 16 -8.69 14.03 -8.30
CA LEU A 16 -9.62 14.82 -7.49
C LEU A 16 -10.95 15.08 -8.21
N MET A 17 -10.94 15.20 -9.54
CA MET A 17 -12.13 15.27 -10.37
C MET A 17 -12.83 13.92 -10.52
N ARG A 18 -12.39 12.86 -9.82
CA ARG A 18 -12.92 11.50 -9.86
C ARG A 18 -12.76 10.80 -11.22
N VAL A 19 -11.81 11.24 -12.03
CA VAL A 19 -11.43 10.51 -13.25
C VAL A 19 -10.74 9.19 -12.80
N ASN A 20 -10.99 8.13 -13.56
CA ASN A 20 -10.35 6.84 -13.30
C ASN A 20 -8.82 6.99 -13.26
N VAL A 21 -8.17 6.43 -12.24
CA VAL A 21 -6.73 6.61 -11.98
C VAL A 21 -5.88 6.09 -13.13
N VAL A 22 -6.25 4.99 -13.78
CA VAL A 22 -5.53 4.46 -14.97
C VAL A 22 -5.56 5.48 -16.10
N VAL A 23 -6.72 6.10 -16.34
CA VAL A 23 -6.88 7.15 -17.36
C VAL A 23 -6.07 8.39 -16.95
N ALA A 24 -6.14 8.80 -15.70
CA ALA A 24 -5.40 9.96 -15.19
C ALA A 24 -3.87 9.76 -15.34
N LEU A 25 -3.35 8.60 -14.99
CA LEU A 25 -1.94 8.25 -15.15
C LEU A 25 -1.51 8.26 -16.63
N THR A 26 -2.28 7.58 -17.47
CA THR A 26 -1.96 7.48 -18.91
C THR A 26 -1.96 8.87 -19.56
N PHE A 27 -3.03 9.64 -19.34
CA PHE A 27 -3.19 10.97 -19.93
C PHE A 27 -2.12 11.95 -19.45
N SER A 28 -1.85 11.97 -18.15
CA SER A 28 -0.83 12.85 -17.58
C SER A 28 0.59 12.49 -18.03
N ALA A 29 0.89 11.20 -18.21
CA ALA A 29 2.17 10.75 -18.75
C ALA A 29 2.39 11.27 -20.18
N ILE A 30 1.40 11.09 -21.05
CA ILE A 30 1.48 11.54 -22.45
C ILE A 30 1.62 13.07 -22.53
N ILE A 31 0.80 13.82 -21.76
CA ILE A 31 0.92 15.28 -21.73
C ILE A 31 2.30 15.73 -21.21
N GLY A 32 2.81 15.09 -20.15
CA GLY A 32 4.15 15.39 -19.64
C GLY A 32 5.25 15.10 -20.64
N GLY A 33 5.16 14.00 -21.39
CA GLY A 33 6.06 13.66 -22.49
C GLY A 33 6.03 14.75 -23.58
N VAL A 34 4.83 15.13 -24.04
CA VAL A 34 4.69 16.19 -25.05
C VAL A 34 5.16 17.54 -24.53
N ALA A 35 4.85 17.88 -23.29
CA ALA A 35 5.31 19.12 -22.64
C ALA A 35 6.84 19.20 -22.47
N SER A 36 7.52 18.05 -22.45
CA SER A 36 8.99 18.00 -22.46
C SER A 36 9.60 18.20 -23.85
N GLY A 37 8.78 18.26 -24.91
CA GLY A 37 9.22 18.37 -26.30
C GLY A 37 9.27 17.06 -27.05
N MET A 38 8.82 15.94 -26.47
CA MET A 38 8.70 14.65 -27.21
C MET A 38 7.60 14.76 -28.27
N ALA A 39 7.81 14.11 -29.41
CA ALA A 39 6.69 13.90 -30.33
C ALA A 39 5.63 12.98 -29.67
N LEU A 40 4.36 13.17 -30.02
CA LEU A 40 3.28 12.38 -29.43
C LEU A 40 3.49 10.87 -29.56
N ASN A 41 3.96 10.43 -30.73
CA ASN A 41 4.25 9.02 -30.98
C ASN A 41 5.38 8.48 -30.10
N ASP A 42 6.40 9.29 -29.82
CA ASP A 42 7.51 8.89 -28.95
C ASP A 42 7.05 8.80 -27.47
N ALA A 43 6.19 9.71 -27.02
CA ALA A 43 5.60 9.66 -25.69
C ALA A 43 4.72 8.41 -25.52
N VAL A 44 3.92 8.06 -26.54
CA VAL A 44 3.12 6.82 -26.56
C VAL A 44 4.02 5.59 -26.54
N ALA A 45 5.04 5.53 -27.40
CA ALA A 45 5.99 4.40 -27.44
C ALA A 45 6.75 4.24 -26.12
N ALA A 46 7.15 5.36 -25.49
CA ALA A 46 7.77 5.34 -24.16
C ALA A 46 6.82 4.75 -23.11
N PHE A 47 5.55 5.19 -23.10
CA PHE A 47 4.53 4.66 -22.19
C PHE A 47 4.34 3.16 -22.39
N GLU A 48 4.14 2.71 -23.64
CA GLU A 48 3.96 1.30 -23.98
C GLU A 48 5.18 0.44 -23.59
N SER A 49 6.39 0.94 -23.79
CA SER A 49 7.61 0.23 -23.40
C SER A 49 7.72 -0.02 -21.89
N GLY A 50 7.11 0.85 -21.08
CA GLY A 50 7.09 0.75 -19.62
C GLY A 50 6.07 -0.25 -19.07
N LEU A 51 5.03 -0.61 -19.82
CA LEU A 51 3.92 -1.44 -19.34
C LEU A 51 4.38 -2.80 -18.80
N GLY A 52 5.42 -3.38 -19.39
CA GLY A 52 6.01 -4.66 -18.97
C GLY A 52 6.50 -4.65 -17.52
N GLY A 53 7.01 -3.53 -17.01
CA GLY A 53 7.44 -3.39 -15.62
C GLY A 53 6.31 -3.59 -14.60
N GLY A 54 5.09 -3.16 -14.96
CA GLY A 54 3.89 -3.36 -14.13
C GLY A 54 3.23 -4.73 -14.30
N ALA A 55 3.47 -5.42 -15.40
CA ALA A 55 2.77 -6.67 -15.75
C ALA A 55 3.03 -7.80 -14.75
N THR A 56 4.27 -7.96 -14.27
CA THR A 56 4.63 -8.94 -13.25
C THR A 56 3.90 -8.68 -11.93
N ILE A 57 3.78 -7.40 -11.54
CA ILE A 57 3.06 -6.99 -10.33
C ILE A 57 1.57 -7.26 -10.50
N ALA A 58 0.99 -6.92 -11.66
CA ALA A 58 -0.42 -7.16 -11.96
C ALA A 58 -0.76 -8.66 -11.92
N LEU A 59 0.10 -9.53 -12.49
CA LEU A 59 -0.08 -10.98 -12.43
C LEU A 59 0.06 -11.49 -11.00
N SER A 60 1.00 -10.95 -10.21
CA SER A 60 1.13 -11.27 -8.79
C SER A 60 -0.16 -11.00 -8.04
N TYR A 61 -0.77 -9.83 -8.26
CA TYR A 61 -2.04 -9.46 -7.64
C TYR A 61 -3.22 -10.35 -8.11
N ALA A 62 -3.29 -10.68 -9.39
CA ALA A 62 -4.29 -11.61 -9.91
C ALA A 62 -4.21 -12.99 -9.22
N MET A 63 -2.99 -13.52 -9.06
CA MET A 63 -2.75 -14.78 -8.38
C MET A 63 -3.06 -14.70 -6.87
N LEU A 64 -2.66 -13.61 -6.22
CA LEU A 64 -2.99 -13.35 -4.83
C LEU A 64 -4.49 -13.19 -4.61
N GLY A 65 -5.19 -12.50 -5.52
CA GLY A 65 -6.65 -12.40 -5.51
C GLY A 65 -7.32 -13.78 -5.59
N THR A 66 -6.83 -14.63 -6.48
CA THR A 66 -7.29 -16.02 -6.60
C THR A 66 -7.09 -16.81 -5.30
N PHE A 67 -5.91 -16.67 -4.69
CA PHE A 67 -5.58 -17.29 -3.41
C PHE A 67 -6.47 -16.74 -2.27
N ALA A 68 -6.76 -15.45 -2.26
CA ALA A 68 -7.65 -14.83 -1.28
C ALA A 68 -9.11 -15.31 -1.40
N VAL A 69 -9.63 -15.47 -2.62
CA VAL A 69 -10.95 -16.09 -2.83
C VAL A 69 -10.96 -17.54 -2.31
N ALA A 70 -9.86 -18.27 -2.51
CA ALA A 70 -9.69 -19.61 -1.95
C ALA A 70 -9.74 -19.61 -0.40
N ILE A 71 -9.02 -18.67 0.23
CA ILE A 71 -9.06 -18.48 1.69
C ILE A 71 -10.49 -18.15 2.15
N SER A 72 -11.19 -17.25 1.46
CA SER A 72 -12.58 -16.92 1.78
C SER A 72 -13.51 -18.16 1.72
N ARG A 73 -13.33 -19.01 0.71
CA ARG A 73 -14.10 -20.25 0.57
C ARG A 73 -13.88 -21.26 1.71
N SER A 74 -12.77 -21.20 2.41
CA SER A 74 -12.48 -22.08 3.55
C SER A 74 -13.32 -21.76 4.80
N GLY A 75 -13.92 -20.56 4.88
CA GLY A 75 -14.66 -20.08 6.04
C GLY A 75 -13.77 -19.55 7.19
N ILE A 76 -12.46 -19.42 6.99
CA ILE A 76 -11.55 -18.87 8.03
C ILE A 76 -11.84 -17.41 8.32
N THR A 77 -12.26 -16.65 7.30
CA THR A 77 -12.71 -15.25 7.44
C THR A 77 -14.00 -15.14 8.25
N ASP A 78 -14.95 -16.06 8.02
CA ASP A 78 -16.21 -16.15 8.79
C ASP A 78 -15.93 -16.51 10.25
N LEU A 79 -14.98 -17.41 10.50
CA LEU A 79 -14.54 -17.78 11.85
C LEU A 79 -13.93 -16.60 12.60
N LEU A 80 -13.07 -15.82 11.95
CA LEU A 80 -12.48 -14.62 12.52
C LEU A 80 -13.55 -13.54 12.80
N ALA A 81 -14.45 -13.28 11.84
CA ALA A 81 -15.56 -12.37 12.00
C ALA A 81 -16.48 -12.79 13.17
N GLN A 82 -16.89 -14.07 13.22
CA GLN A 82 -17.71 -14.60 14.33
C GLN A 82 -17.00 -14.50 15.68
N SER A 83 -15.69 -14.71 15.74
CA SER A 83 -14.91 -14.58 16.97
C SER A 83 -14.92 -13.15 17.50
N VAL A 84 -14.82 -12.15 16.61
CA VAL A 84 -14.94 -10.74 16.94
C VAL A 84 -16.37 -10.40 17.37
N ILE A 85 -17.37 -10.83 16.61
CA ILE A 85 -18.79 -10.60 16.89
C ILE A 85 -19.19 -11.22 18.24
N LYS A 86 -18.79 -12.46 18.53
CA LYS A 86 -19.06 -13.10 19.83
C LYS A 86 -18.46 -12.35 21.01
N ARG A 87 -17.25 -11.79 20.85
CA ARG A 87 -16.62 -10.97 21.89
C ARG A 87 -17.36 -9.65 22.13
N ILE A 88 -18.04 -9.15 21.11
CA ILE A 88 -18.84 -7.92 21.18
C ILE A 88 -20.19 -8.20 21.83
N HIS A 89 -20.94 -9.23 21.37
CA HIS A 89 -22.25 -9.58 21.91
C HIS A 89 -22.20 -10.13 23.34
N GLY A 90 -21.13 -10.79 23.73
CA GLY A 90 -20.93 -11.27 25.10
C GLY A 90 -20.79 -10.16 26.15
N LYS A 91 -20.83 -8.90 25.76
CA LYS A 91 -20.73 -7.71 26.62
C LYS A 91 -21.90 -6.75 26.43
N GLU A 92 -23.06 -7.23 26.03
CA GLU A 92 -24.25 -6.41 25.71
C GLU A 92 -24.80 -5.58 26.87
N ASN A 93 -24.34 -5.75 28.10
CA ASN A 93 -24.80 -5.01 29.28
C ASN A 93 -23.87 -3.87 29.76
N SER A 94 -22.82 -3.55 29.06
CA SER A 94 -22.06 -2.32 29.32
C SER A 94 -21.87 -1.60 27.99
N ALA A 95 -22.29 -0.32 27.97
CA ALA A 95 -22.02 0.62 26.89
C ALA A 95 -20.66 0.31 26.28
N ALA A 96 -20.60 0.23 24.95
CA ALA A 96 -19.42 -0.24 24.17
C ALA A 96 -18.14 0.21 24.88
N SER A 97 -17.54 -0.70 25.64
CA SER A 97 -16.51 -0.28 26.59
C SER A 97 -15.36 0.28 25.75
N ILE A 98 -14.80 1.39 26.21
CA ILE A 98 -13.62 2.02 25.62
C ILE A 98 -12.57 0.95 25.27
N GLY A 99 -12.40 -0.07 26.15
CA GLY A 99 -11.54 -1.21 25.94
C GLY A 99 -11.88 -2.07 24.72
N LEU A 100 -13.17 -2.20 24.37
CA LEU A 100 -13.58 -2.96 23.19
C LEU A 100 -13.20 -2.22 21.89
N LYS A 101 -13.40 -0.90 21.84
CA LYS A 101 -12.98 -0.05 20.72
C LYS A 101 -11.49 -0.22 20.43
N TYR A 102 -10.65 -0.01 21.43
CA TYR A 102 -9.19 -0.13 21.25
C TYR A 102 -8.75 -1.56 20.99
N GLY A 103 -9.43 -2.55 21.55
CA GLY A 103 -9.19 -3.96 21.27
C GLY A 103 -9.44 -4.34 19.80
N ILE A 104 -10.51 -3.78 19.21
CA ILE A 104 -10.81 -3.97 17.77
C ILE A 104 -9.75 -3.26 16.92
N LEU A 105 -9.41 -2.02 17.20
CA LEU A 105 -8.39 -1.27 16.46
C LEU A 105 -7.03 -1.98 16.52
N ALA A 106 -6.61 -2.43 17.71
CA ALA A 106 -5.38 -3.21 17.86
C ALA A 106 -5.43 -4.54 17.08
N SER A 107 -6.56 -5.24 17.11
CA SER A 107 -6.75 -6.46 16.34
C SER A 107 -6.66 -6.21 14.82
N LEU A 108 -7.25 -5.12 14.34
CA LEU A 108 -7.15 -4.72 12.93
C LEU A 108 -5.71 -4.40 12.53
N ILE A 109 -4.94 -3.70 13.38
CA ILE A 109 -3.51 -3.47 13.14
C ILE A 109 -2.77 -4.80 13.02
N LEU A 110 -2.91 -5.69 14.00
CA LEU A 110 -2.22 -6.99 13.99
C LEU A 110 -2.55 -7.84 12.77
N VAL A 111 -3.83 -7.83 12.38
CA VAL A 111 -4.30 -8.58 11.21
C VAL A 111 -3.77 -7.98 9.92
N THR A 112 -3.80 -6.66 9.76
CA THR A 112 -3.24 -6.00 8.57
C THR A 112 -1.73 -6.15 8.49
N MET A 113 -1.00 -6.02 9.61
CA MET A 113 0.43 -6.33 9.69
C MET A 113 0.74 -7.75 9.24
N SER A 114 -0.03 -8.71 9.73
CA SER A 114 0.16 -10.14 9.37
C SER A 114 -0.18 -10.39 7.91
N SER A 115 -1.24 -9.76 7.39
CA SER A 115 -1.66 -9.90 6.00
C SER A 115 -0.68 -9.27 5.00
N GLN A 116 0.10 -8.29 5.43
CA GLN A 116 1.13 -7.67 4.60
C GLN A 116 2.45 -8.47 4.64
N ASN A 117 2.92 -8.83 5.83
CA ASN A 117 4.28 -9.34 6.00
C ASN A 117 4.35 -10.87 6.11
N VAL A 118 3.33 -11.52 6.66
CA VAL A 118 3.33 -12.98 6.85
C VAL A 118 2.60 -13.69 5.73
N ILE A 119 1.48 -13.13 5.31
CA ILE A 119 0.65 -13.71 4.25
C ILE A 119 0.42 -12.60 3.22
N PRO A 120 1.13 -12.59 2.08
CA PRO A 120 1.04 -11.48 1.13
C PRO A 120 -0.29 -11.47 0.36
N VAL A 121 -1.40 -11.39 1.09
CA VAL A 121 -2.78 -11.35 0.60
C VAL A 121 -3.53 -10.09 1.05
N HIS A 122 -2.80 -9.10 1.54
CA HIS A 122 -3.37 -7.91 2.18
C HIS A 122 -4.42 -7.20 1.32
N ILE A 123 -4.18 -7.06 0.04
CA ILE A 123 -5.09 -6.37 -0.90
C ILE A 123 -6.43 -7.12 -1.04
N ALA A 124 -6.38 -8.45 -1.03
CA ALA A 124 -7.56 -9.27 -1.11
C ALA A 124 -8.24 -9.49 0.26
N PHE A 125 -7.45 -9.48 1.33
CA PHE A 125 -7.93 -9.80 2.66
C PHE A 125 -8.80 -8.69 3.25
N ILE A 126 -8.42 -7.42 3.06
CA ILE A 126 -9.18 -6.28 3.60
C ILE A 126 -10.60 -6.20 3.01
N PRO A 127 -10.81 -6.29 1.68
CA PRO A 127 -12.14 -6.33 1.09
C PRO A 127 -13.02 -7.50 1.57
N ILE A 128 -12.41 -8.55 2.10
CA ILE A 128 -13.13 -9.71 2.63
C ILE A 128 -13.40 -9.54 4.13
N LEU A 129 -12.42 -9.05 4.88
CA LEU A 129 -12.50 -8.93 6.33
C LEU A 129 -13.40 -7.78 6.80
N ILE A 130 -13.34 -6.63 6.14
CA ILE A 130 -13.97 -5.41 6.64
C ILE A 130 -15.47 -5.37 6.46
N PRO A 131 -16.09 -5.77 5.31
CA PRO A 131 -17.52 -5.69 5.12
C PRO A 131 -18.35 -6.37 6.22
N PRO A 132 -18.02 -7.58 6.72
CA PRO A 132 -18.72 -8.18 7.85
C PRO A 132 -18.63 -7.40 9.16
N LEU A 133 -17.62 -6.53 9.31
CA LEU A 133 -17.43 -5.73 10.51
C LEU A 133 -18.13 -4.36 10.44
N LEU A 134 -18.65 -3.94 9.29
CA LEU A 134 -19.30 -2.64 9.13
C LEU A 134 -20.50 -2.44 10.07
N GLY A 135 -21.30 -3.49 10.26
CA GLY A 135 -22.41 -3.46 11.22
C GLY A 135 -21.94 -3.26 12.67
N VAL A 136 -20.79 -3.84 13.02
CA VAL A 136 -20.17 -3.65 14.33
C VAL A 136 -19.67 -2.22 14.47
N PHE A 137 -19.01 -1.66 13.46
CA PHE A 137 -18.53 -0.29 13.46
C PHE A 137 -19.70 0.70 13.57
N ALA A 138 -20.83 0.44 12.90
CA ALA A 138 -22.04 1.26 12.99
C ALA A 138 -22.63 1.23 14.39
N LYS A 139 -22.82 0.05 15.00
CA LYS A 139 -23.31 -0.08 16.39
C LYS A 139 -22.42 0.61 17.42
N MET A 140 -21.11 0.63 17.19
CA MET A 140 -20.13 1.31 18.04
C MET A 140 -19.98 2.80 17.72
N ASN A 141 -20.67 3.32 16.72
CA ASN A 141 -20.46 4.66 16.18
C ASN A 141 -18.98 4.96 15.88
N LEU A 142 -18.26 3.95 15.40
CA LEU A 142 -16.83 4.06 15.10
C LEU A 142 -16.63 4.80 13.79
N ASP A 143 -15.85 5.89 13.81
CA ASP A 143 -15.54 6.64 12.60
C ASP A 143 -14.69 5.77 11.63
N ARG A 144 -15.21 5.52 10.43
CA ARG A 144 -14.55 4.71 9.42
C ARG A 144 -13.24 5.32 8.90
N ARG A 145 -13.08 6.65 9.01
CA ARG A 145 -11.81 7.33 8.70
C ARG A 145 -10.70 6.89 9.66
N LEU A 146 -11.04 6.66 10.94
CA LEU A 146 -10.11 6.07 11.89
C LEU A 146 -9.72 4.64 11.49
N VAL A 147 -10.70 3.85 11.06
CA VAL A 147 -10.44 2.48 10.61
C VAL A 147 -9.55 2.49 9.36
N ALA A 148 -9.79 3.40 8.42
CA ALA A 148 -8.93 3.58 7.25
C ALA A 148 -7.48 3.88 7.66
N CYS A 149 -7.26 4.83 8.59
CA CYS A 149 -5.93 5.12 9.11
C CYS A 149 -5.29 3.88 9.77
N VAL A 150 -6.03 3.15 10.58
CA VAL A 150 -5.54 1.93 11.26
C VAL A 150 -5.12 0.85 10.25
N LEU A 151 -5.92 0.62 9.22
CA LEU A 151 -5.61 -0.35 8.16
C LEU A 151 -4.37 0.07 7.37
N THR A 152 -4.31 1.32 6.92
CA THR A 152 -3.16 1.87 6.19
C THR A 152 -1.87 1.82 7.02
N PHE A 153 -1.94 2.12 8.32
CA PHE A 153 -0.79 1.95 9.22
C PHE A 153 -0.28 0.51 9.24
N GLY A 154 -1.19 -0.45 9.40
CA GLY A 154 -0.84 -1.87 9.42
C GLY A 154 -0.30 -2.39 8.09
N LEU A 155 -0.66 -1.76 6.97
CA LEU A 155 -0.14 -2.11 5.65
C LEU A 155 1.26 -1.55 5.40
N ILE A 156 1.54 -0.31 5.80
CA ILE A 156 2.76 0.41 5.40
C ILE A 156 3.87 0.28 6.43
N THR A 157 3.58 0.60 7.70
CA THR A 157 4.62 0.69 8.73
C THR A 157 5.43 -0.60 8.90
N PRO A 158 4.83 -1.80 8.87
CA PRO A 158 5.59 -3.04 9.03
C PRO A 158 6.61 -3.27 7.93
N TYR A 159 6.30 -3.02 6.66
CA TYR A 159 7.26 -3.25 5.59
C TYR A 159 8.44 -2.25 5.62
N MET A 160 8.26 -1.09 6.24
CA MET A 160 9.33 -0.11 6.40
C MET A 160 10.42 -0.56 7.39
N VAL A 161 10.09 -1.45 8.35
CA VAL A 161 10.99 -1.78 9.46
C VAL A 161 11.21 -3.27 9.69
N LEU A 162 10.30 -4.13 9.24
CA LEU A 162 10.38 -5.57 9.45
C LEU A 162 10.93 -6.27 8.19
N PRO A 163 12.17 -6.78 8.20
CA PRO A 163 12.79 -7.43 7.05
C PRO A 163 12.27 -8.87 6.86
N ILE A 164 10.95 -9.07 6.94
CA ILE A 164 10.27 -10.37 6.84
C ILE A 164 9.17 -10.28 5.81
N GLY A 165 8.99 -11.29 4.98
CA GLY A 165 7.95 -11.35 3.97
C GLY A 165 8.02 -10.17 3.00
N PHE A 166 6.92 -9.42 2.86
CA PHE A 166 6.86 -8.25 2.00
C PHE A 166 7.86 -7.14 2.40
N GLY A 167 8.06 -6.95 3.72
CA GLY A 167 9.07 -6.01 4.22
C GLY A 167 10.49 -6.43 3.87
N GLY A 168 10.78 -7.74 3.86
CA GLY A 168 12.07 -8.23 3.38
C GLY A 168 12.32 -7.93 1.89
N ILE A 169 11.27 -8.03 1.07
CA ILE A 169 11.33 -7.65 -0.35
C ILE A 169 11.57 -6.14 -0.47
N PHE A 170 10.81 -5.32 0.26
CA PHE A 170 10.95 -3.86 0.23
C PHE A 170 12.35 -3.41 0.67
N LEU A 171 12.79 -3.85 1.86
CA LEU A 171 14.03 -3.36 2.46
C LEU A 171 15.28 -3.89 1.76
N ASN A 172 15.30 -5.19 1.40
CA ASN A 172 16.51 -5.83 0.89
C ASN A 172 16.54 -5.89 -0.65
N ASN A 173 15.45 -6.36 -1.28
CA ASN A 173 15.46 -6.61 -2.72
C ASN A 173 15.20 -5.35 -3.55
N ILE A 174 14.54 -4.34 -2.96
CA ILE A 174 14.22 -3.10 -3.66
C ILE A 174 15.05 -1.95 -3.11
N LEU A 175 14.90 -1.57 -1.85
CA LEU A 175 15.58 -0.39 -1.32
C LEU A 175 17.11 -0.60 -1.31
N LEU A 176 17.62 -1.59 -0.60
CA LEU A 176 19.06 -1.85 -0.51
C LEU A 176 19.69 -2.06 -1.89
N LYS A 177 19.06 -2.90 -2.71
CA LYS A 177 19.58 -3.19 -4.06
C LYS A 177 19.70 -1.91 -4.90
N ASN A 178 18.68 -1.07 -4.93
CA ASN A 178 18.73 0.17 -5.71
C ASN A 178 19.71 1.21 -5.13
N LEU A 179 19.93 1.22 -3.82
CA LEU A 179 21.00 2.02 -3.22
C LEU A 179 22.37 1.56 -3.70
N HIS A 180 22.63 0.25 -3.71
CA HIS A 180 23.89 -0.32 -4.23
C HIS A 180 24.05 -0.04 -5.73
N ASP A 181 23.01 -0.29 -6.52
CA ASP A 181 23.03 -0.08 -7.98
C ASP A 181 23.28 1.40 -8.37
N ASN A 182 23.18 2.33 -7.41
CA ASN A 182 23.43 3.76 -7.60
C ASN A 182 24.65 4.29 -6.81
N GLY A 183 25.51 3.39 -6.31
CA GLY A 183 26.83 3.75 -5.78
C GLY A 183 26.93 3.81 -4.24
N LEU A 184 25.90 3.39 -3.51
CA LEU A 184 25.93 3.33 -2.04
C LEU A 184 26.26 1.90 -1.54
N GLU A 185 27.33 1.30 -2.06
CA GLU A 185 27.74 -0.10 -1.77
C GLU A 185 28.13 -0.36 -0.31
N SER A 186 28.46 0.68 0.46
CA SER A 186 28.86 0.57 1.86
C SER A 186 27.73 0.18 2.83
N VAL A 187 26.48 0.26 2.37
CA VAL A 187 25.29 -0.05 3.19
C VAL A 187 25.10 -1.57 3.31
N VAL A 188 24.89 -2.04 4.53
CA VAL A 188 24.54 -3.45 4.80
C VAL A 188 23.05 -3.61 5.14
N ALA A 189 22.51 -4.81 4.90
CA ALA A 189 21.08 -5.10 5.05
C ALA A 189 20.50 -4.76 6.44
N SER A 190 21.30 -4.90 7.50
CA SER A 190 20.86 -4.58 8.86
C SER A 190 20.68 -3.07 9.12
N GLN A 191 21.33 -2.22 8.35
CA GLN A 191 21.24 -0.76 8.49
C GLN A 191 19.93 -0.22 7.90
N VAL A 192 19.38 -0.87 6.89
CA VAL A 192 18.19 -0.38 6.18
C VAL A 192 16.97 -0.27 7.12
N PRO A 193 16.55 -1.32 7.86
CA PRO A 193 15.46 -1.18 8.80
C PRO A 193 15.79 -0.21 9.95
N MET A 194 17.05 -0.10 10.37
CA MET A 194 17.44 0.84 11.43
C MET A 194 17.26 2.30 10.99
N ALA A 195 17.67 2.64 9.77
CA ALA A 195 17.47 3.98 9.23
C ALA A 195 15.98 4.34 9.09
N MET A 196 15.13 3.33 8.82
CA MET A 196 13.69 3.51 8.67
C MET A 196 12.90 3.58 10.00
N LEU A 197 13.54 3.36 11.16
CA LEU A 197 12.85 3.43 12.47
C LEU A 197 12.29 4.83 12.76
N LEU A 198 13.05 5.89 12.49
CA LEU A 198 12.60 7.26 12.69
C LEU A 198 11.41 7.63 11.80
N PRO A 199 11.44 7.40 10.49
CA PRO A 199 10.25 7.56 9.63
C PRO A 199 9.05 6.74 10.11
N ALA A 200 9.26 5.49 10.52
CA ALA A 200 8.19 4.64 11.06
C ALA A 200 7.62 5.18 12.39
N ALA A 201 8.44 5.82 13.22
CA ALA A 201 7.96 6.53 14.40
C ALA A 201 7.02 7.69 14.03
N GLY A 202 7.26 8.35 12.88
CA GLY A 202 6.33 9.33 12.32
C GLY A 202 4.98 8.73 11.99
N MET A 203 4.95 7.54 11.37
CA MET A 203 3.71 6.80 11.13
C MET A 203 2.97 6.47 12.43
N LEU A 204 3.69 6.02 13.46
CA LEU A 204 3.10 5.74 14.77
C LEU A 204 2.55 7.02 15.42
N PHE A 205 3.26 8.13 15.34
CA PHE A 205 2.78 9.42 15.83
C PHE A 205 1.49 9.83 15.12
N GLY A 206 1.41 9.68 13.81
CA GLY A 206 0.21 9.94 13.03
C GLY A 206 -0.97 9.06 13.43
N LEU A 207 -0.73 7.75 13.62
CA LEU A 207 -1.74 6.82 14.12
C LEU A 207 -2.27 7.24 15.50
N LEU A 208 -1.40 7.55 16.45
CA LEU A 208 -1.79 7.99 17.78
C LEU A 208 -2.61 9.29 17.73
N THR A 209 -2.24 10.21 16.87
CA THR A 209 -2.99 11.45 16.62
C THR A 209 -4.39 11.15 16.05
N ALA A 210 -4.50 10.25 15.08
CA ALA A 210 -5.78 9.83 14.52
C ALA A 210 -6.70 9.19 15.59
N VAL A 211 -6.13 8.27 16.39
CA VAL A 211 -6.87 7.48 17.39
C VAL A 211 -7.34 8.33 18.57
N PHE A 212 -6.46 9.16 19.13
CA PHE A 212 -6.73 9.82 20.41
C PHE A 212 -7.24 11.25 20.27
N PHE A 213 -6.98 11.91 19.13
CA PHE A 213 -7.35 13.32 18.95
C PHE A 213 -8.34 13.50 17.80
N THR A 214 -7.99 13.17 16.55
CA THR A 214 -8.76 13.59 15.37
C THR A 214 -10.09 12.85 15.24
N TYR A 215 -10.09 11.50 15.31
CA TYR A 215 -11.27 10.67 15.10
C TYR A 215 -11.80 10.05 16.39
N ARG A 216 -11.63 10.74 17.51
CA ARG A 216 -12.12 10.30 18.82
C ARG A 216 -13.63 10.34 18.92
N LYS A 217 -14.26 11.33 18.26
CA LYS A 217 -15.72 11.55 18.34
C LYS A 217 -16.49 10.44 17.62
N PRO A 218 -17.63 9.99 18.16
CA PRO A 218 -18.47 9.01 17.49
C PRO A 218 -19.08 9.60 16.21
N ARG A 219 -19.20 8.75 15.17
CA ARG A 219 -19.87 9.08 13.92
C ARG A 219 -20.94 8.04 13.60
N GLN A 220 -22.15 8.49 13.30
CA GLN A 220 -23.26 7.61 12.97
C GLN A 220 -23.25 7.22 11.50
N TYR A 221 -23.59 5.96 11.24
CA TYR A 221 -23.80 5.39 9.91
C TYR A 221 -25.18 4.75 9.83
N LYS A 222 -25.80 4.75 8.67
CA LYS A 222 -27.09 4.09 8.47
C LYS A 222 -26.91 2.58 8.58
N GLU A 223 -27.76 1.92 9.36
CA GLU A 223 -27.79 0.45 9.35
C GLU A 223 -28.32 -0.01 8.00
N THR A 224 -27.49 -0.64 7.20
CA THR A 224 -27.87 -1.20 5.91
C THR A 224 -28.20 -2.67 6.12
N SER A 225 -29.37 -3.10 5.67
CA SER A 225 -29.88 -4.49 5.80
C SER A 225 -28.96 -5.54 5.16
N HIS A 226 -28.04 -5.12 4.29
CA HIS A 226 -27.04 -5.97 3.65
C HIS A 226 -25.83 -6.30 4.57
N THR A 227 -25.69 -5.63 5.71
CA THR A 227 -24.66 -5.92 6.72
C THR A 227 -25.10 -6.94 7.77
N VAL A 228 -26.30 -7.47 7.64
CA VAL A 228 -26.65 -8.69 8.34
C VAL A 228 -25.81 -9.79 7.70
N VAL A 229 -24.63 -10.04 8.26
CA VAL A 229 -24.01 -11.37 8.16
C VAL A 229 -25.18 -12.33 8.44
N SER A 230 -25.63 -13.02 7.41
CA SER A 230 -26.62 -14.07 7.57
C SER A 230 -26.12 -14.93 8.72
N THR A 231 -26.78 -14.80 9.87
CA THR A 231 -26.47 -15.54 11.10
C THR A 231 -26.89 -17.02 10.97
N GLU A 232 -27.12 -17.48 9.76
CA GLU A 232 -27.00 -18.88 9.49
C GLU A 232 -25.52 -19.21 9.69
N ALA A 233 -25.22 -19.71 10.88
CA ALA A 233 -23.93 -20.24 11.26
C ALA A 233 -23.56 -21.30 10.22
N LYS A 234 -22.90 -20.87 9.14
CA LYS A 234 -22.32 -21.79 8.16
C LYS A 234 -21.47 -22.74 8.98
N GLN A 235 -21.84 -24.03 9.01
CA GLN A 235 -21.08 -25.01 9.79
C GLN A 235 -19.63 -24.95 9.33
N ILE A 236 -18.79 -24.46 10.20
CA ILE A 236 -17.36 -24.30 9.92
C ILE A 236 -16.75 -25.69 9.81
N ASN A 237 -16.36 -26.07 8.63
CA ASN A 237 -15.72 -27.35 8.40
C ASN A 237 -14.26 -27.28 8.89
N LYS A 238 -13.96 -27.95 9.99
CA LYS A 238 -12.60 -28.01 10.57
C LYS A 238 -11.54 -28.48 9.56
N LYS A 239 -11.89 -29.36 8.63
CA LYS A 239 -10.99 -29.80 7.55
C LYS A 239 -10.63 -28.64 6.63
N HIS A 240 -11.59 -27.80 6.26
CA HIS A 240 -11.34 -26.63 5.41
C HIS A 240 -10.41 -25.61 6.09
N ILE A 241 -10.54 -25.41 7.41
CA ILE A 241 -9.64 -24.56 8.17
C ILE A 241 -8.22 -25.12 8.20
N LEU A 242 -8.07 -26.43 8.37
CA LEU A 242 -6.75 -27.07 8.34
C LEU A 242 -6.10 -26.94 6.95
N VAL A 243 -6.87 -27.14 5.88
CA VAL A 243 -6.42 -26.93 4.50
C VAL A 243 -6.04 -25.49 4.28
N ALA A 244 -6.79 -24.51 4.83
CA ALA A 244 -6.45 -23.10 4.74
C ALA A 244 -5.11 -22.80 5.43
N ALA A 245 -4.89 -23.31 6.62
CA ALA A 245 -3.61 -23.16 7.31
C ALA A 245 -2.46 -23.79 6.51
N ALA A 246 -2.63 -25.00 5.99
CA ALA A 246 -1.65 -25.67 5.14
C ALA A 246 -1.39 -24.87 3.83
N GLY A 247 -2.43 -24.33 3.20
CA GLY A 247 -2.31 -23.51 2.00
C GLY A 247 -1.54 -22.23 2.24
N ILE A 248 -1.77 -21.56 3.36
CA ILE A 248 -1.03 -20.37 3.77
C ILE A 248 0.45 -20.71 4.00
N VAL A 249 0.74 -21.77 4.75
CA VAL A 249 2.12 -22.22 4.99
C VAL A 249 2.82 -22.59 3.68
N ALA A 250 2.14 -23.32 2.79
CA ALA A 250 2.69 -23.68 1.47
C ALA A 250 2.99 -22.42 0.62
N ALA A 251 2.06 -21.46 0.58
CA ALA A 251 2.25 -20.21 -0.15
C ALA A 251 3.48 -19.45 0.35
N LEU A 252 3.62 -19.30 1.67
CA LEU A 252 4.77 -18.62 2.29
C LEU A 252 6.08 -19.36 2.04
N THR A 253 6.11 -20.69 2.25
CA THR A 253 7.33 -21.48 2.07
C THR A 253 7.82 -21.40 0.64
N VAL A 254 6.92 -21.56 -0.33
CA VAL A 254 7.26 -21.51 -1.76
C VAL A 254 7.66 -20.07 -2.15
N GLN A 255 6.98 -19.05 -1.65
CA GLN A 255 7.36 -17.65 -1.92
C GLN A 255 8.75 -17.33 -1.37
N LEU A 256 9.06 -17.73 -0.14
CA LEU A 256 10.37 -17.48 0.48
C LEU A 256 11.50 -18.25 -0.23
N SER A 257 11.22 -19.46 -0.73
CA SER A 257 12.22 -20.27 -1.43
C SER A 257 12.45 -19.84 -2.87
N THR A 258 11.43 -19.31 -3.55
CA THR A 258 11.51 -18.93 -4.98
C THR A 258 11.69 -17.44 -5.20
N GLY A 259 11.44 -16.60 -4.19
CA GLY A 259 11.36 -15.14 -4.32
C GLY A 259 10.15 -14.66 -5.15
N SER A 260 9.23 -15.57 -5.51
CA SER A 260 8.10 -15.28 -6.41
C SER A 260 6.76 -15.34 -5.70
N MET A 261 6.06 -14.20 -5.62
CA MET A 261 4.68 -14.14 -5.11
C MET A 261 3.70 -14.92 -6.01
N ILE A 262 3.94 -14.93 -7.32
CA ILE A 262 3.10 -15.65 -8.30
C ILE A 262 3.11 -17.15 -7.98
N ILE A 263 4.31 -17.72 -7.84
CA ILE A 263 4.47 -19.15 -7.58
C ILE A 263 4.00 -19.51 -6.17
N GLY A 264 4.25 -18.64 -5.17
CA GLY A 264 3.74 -18.82 -3.81
C GLY A 264 2.21 -18.87 -3.76
N ALA A 265 1.54 -17.89 -4.38
CA ALA A 265 0.08 -17.83 -4.45
C ALA A 265 -0.51 -19.04 -5.20
N LEU A 266 0.13 -19.46 -6.31
CA LEU A 266 -0.25 -20.64 -7.06
C LEU A 266 -0.14 -21.92 -6.20
N ALA A 267 0.97 -22.11 -5.49
CA ALA A 267 1.17 -23.24 -4.60
C ALA A 267 0.08 -23.30 -3.51
N GLY A 268 -0.21 -22.17 -2.87
CA GLY A 268 -1.31 -22.05 -1.92
C GLY A 268 -2.66 -22.42 -2.53
N PHE A 269 -2.99 -21.88 -3.71
CA PHE A 269 -4.23 -22.19 -4.43
C PHE A 269 -4.38 -23.69 -4.76
N MET A 270 -3.29 -24.33 -5.18
CA MET A 270 -3.28 -25.77 -5.44
C MET A 270 -3.57 -26.57 -4.18
N VAL A 271 -3.06 -26.19 -3.02
CA VAL A 271 -3.39 -26.84 -1.73
C VAL A 271 -4.90 -26.76 -1.44
N PHE A 272 -5.55 -25.63 -1.69
CA PHE A 272 -7.01 -25.50 -1.53
C PHE A 272 -7.79 -26.40 -2.49
N THR A 273 -7.31 -26.53 -3.72
CA THR A 273 -7.95 -27.39 -4.74
C THR A 273 -7.78 -28.87 -4.39
N PHE A 274 -6.57 -29.33 -4.13
CA PHE A 274 -6.33 -30.73 -3.76
C PHE A 274 -6.86 -31.10 -2.37
N GLY A 275 -6.93 -30.12 -1.45
CA GLY A 275 -7.54 -30.28 -0.13
C GLY A 275 -9.07 -30.34 -0.15
N GLY A 276 -9.71 -30.14 -1.32
CA GLY A 276 -11.15 -30.25 -1.52
C GLY A 276 -11.95 -29.06 -0.98
N VAL A 277 -11.33 -27.93 -0.70
CA VAL A 277 -12.01 -26.68 -0.38
C VAL A 277 -12.62 -26.04 -1.63
N ILE A 278 -11.93 -26.20 -2.76
CA ILE A 278 -12.35 -25.75 -4.09
C ILE A 278 -12.50 -27.01 -4.96
N ALA A 279 -13.69 -27.25 -5.48
CA ALA A 279 -13.88 -28.31 -6.45
C ALA A 279 -13.14 -27.99 -7.76
N TRP A 280 -12.58 -29.01 -8.40
CA TRP A 280 -11.81 -28.82 -9.65
C TRP A 280 -12.60 -28.03 -10.71
N LYS A 281 -13.88 -28.27 -10.82
CA LYS A 281 -14.78 -27.57 -11.75
C LYS A 281 -15.00 -26.10 -11.40
N GLU A 282 -14.74 -25.70 -10.16
CA GLU A 282 -14.90 -24.30 -9.68
C GLU A 282 -13.62 -23.49 -9.77
N THR A 283 -12.48 -24.09 -10.10
CA THR A 283 -11.18 -23.40 -10.16
C THR A 283 -11.21 -22.19 -11.07
N GLN A 284 -11.85 -22.31 -12.24
CA GLN A 284 -12.00 -21.20 -13.18
C GLN A 284 -12.84 -20.05 -12.60
N ASP A 285 -13.94 -20.35 -11.90
CA ASP A 285 -14.78 -19.33 -11.25
C ASP A 285 -14.02 -18.60 -10.14
N VAL A 286 -13.29 -19.35 -9.31
CA VAL A 286 -12.45 -18.78 -8.23
C VAL A 286 -11.35 -17.91 -8.81
N PHE A 287 -10.67 -18.37 -9.86
CA PHE A 287 -9.65 -17.61 -10.57
C PHE A 287 -10.22 -16.30 -11.13
N THR A 288 -11.32 -16.37 -11.88
CA THR A 288 -11.97 -15.22 -12.47
C THR A 288 -12.39 -14.18 -11.41
N LYS A 289 -12.97 -14.63 -10.30
CA LYS A 289 -13.34 -13.76 -9.17
C LYS A 289 -12.12 -13.09 -8.55
N GLY A 290 -11.04 -13.84 -8.35
CA GLY A 290 -9.79 -13.32 -7.82
C GLY A 290 -9.16 -12.26 -8.72
N VAL A 291 -9.10 -12.55 -10.03
CA VAL A 291 -8.63 -11.59 -11.03
C VAL A 291 -9.51 -10.33 -11.03
N HIS A 292 -10.84 -10.48 -11.07
CA HIS A 292 -11.76 -9.35 -11.10
C HIS A 292 -11.61 -8.45 -9.87
N MET A 293 -11.41 -9.03 -8.69
CA MET A 293 -11.17 -8.30 -7.44
C MET A 293 -9.90 -7.45 -7.47
N MET A 294 -8.86 -7.91 -8.18
CA MET A 294 -7.55 -7.27 -8.26
C MET A 294 -7.30 -6.49 -9.56
N ALA A 295 -8.20 -6.60 -10.54
CA ALA A 295 -7.99 -6.07 -11.89
C ALA A 295 -7.66 -4.58 -11.89
N MET A 296 -8.43 -3.77 -11.15
CA MET A 296 -8.21 -2.32 -11.12
C MET A 296 -6.81 -1.98 -10.60
N ILE A 297 -6.37 -2.64 -9.53
CA ILE A 297 -5.05 -2.42 -8.93
C ILE A 297 -3.96 -2.87 -9.90
N GLY A 298 -4.14 -4.01 -10.55
CA GLY A 298 -3.23 -4.49 -11.59
C GLY A 298 -3.08 -3.50 -12.74
N PHE A 299 -4.19 -2.94 -13.25
CA PHE A 299 -4.14 -1.93 -14.30
C PHE A 299 -3.49 -0.62 -13.86
N ILE A 300 -3.72 -0.20 -12.60
CA ILE A 300 -3.03 0.97 -12.03
C ILE A 300 -1.51 0.73 -12.02
N MET A 301 -1.04 -0.45 -11.60
CA MET A 301 0.40 -0.76 -11.58
C MET A 301 1.00 -0.77 -12.99
N ILE A 302 0.30 -1.31 -13.98
CA ILE A 302 0.73 -1.29 -15.38
C ILE A 302 0.82 0.16 -15.88
N ALA A 303 -0.22 0.98 -15.67
CA ALA A 303 -0.23 2.37 -16.10
C ALA A 303 0.83 3.22 -15.37
N ALA A 304 1.08 2.96 -14.08
CA ALA A 304 2.12 3.63 -13.30
C ALA A 304 3.52 3.30 -13.82
N ALA A 305 3.77 2.06 -14.24
CA ALA A 305 5.05 1.68 -14.86
C ALA A 305 5.24 2.38 -16.23
N GLY A 306 4.17 2.50 -17.04
CA GLY A 306 4.19 3.30 -18.27
C GLY A 306 4.45 4.79 -17.99
N PHE A 307 3.80 5.37 -16.98
CA PHE A 307 4.05 6.74 -16.52
C PHE A 307 5.53 6.95 -16.14
N ALA A 308 6.09 6.04 -15.34
CA ALA A 308 7.49 6.11 -14.92
C ALA A 308 8.46 6.06 -16.11
N ALA A 309 8.18 5.23 -17.13
CA ALA A 309 8.99 5.12 -18.34
C ALA A 309 9.00 6.43 -19.13
N VAL A 310 7.85 7.08 -19.30
CA VAL A 310 7.78 8.41 -19.94
C VAL A 310 8.57 9.44 -19.12
N MET A 311 8.36 9.50 -17.81
CA MET A 311 9.07 10.46 -16.96
C MET A 311 10.59 10.29 -17.00
N LYS A 312 11.07 9.05 -17.05
CA LYS A 312 12.50 8.74 -17.21
C LYS A 312 13.02 9.20 -18.57
N GLN A 313 12.26 8.95 -19.64
CA GLN A 313 12.71 9.30 -21.00
C GLN A 313 12.67 10.82 -21.25
N THR A 314 11.83 11.56 -20.54
CA THR A 314 11.81 13.05 -20.63
C THR A 314 13.07 13.71 -20.04
N GLY A 315 13.92 13.00 -19.28
CA GLY A 315 14.97 13.61 -18.47
C GLY A 315 14.45 14.59 -17.43
N GLY A 316 13.12 14.56 -17.18
CA GLY A 316 12.47 15.52 -16.31
C GLY A 316 12.84 15.33 -14.84
N VAL A 317 13.24 14.12 -14.48
CA VAL A 317 13.65 13.80 -13.12
C VAL A 317 15.04 14.39 -12.86
N GLU A 318 15.97 14.17 -13.77
CA GLU A 318 17.33 14.72 -13.72
C GLU A 318 17.32 16.26 -13.73
N SER A 319 16.52 16.86 -14.60
CA SER A 319 16.40 18.33 -14.66
C SER A 319 15.75 18.91 -13.41
N LEU A 320 14.85 18.18 -12.74
CA LEU A 320 14.28 18.61 -11.46
C LEU A 320 15.33 18.63 -10.36
N VAL A 321 16.20 17.62 -10.32
CA VAL A 321 17.31 17.52 -9.36
C VAL A 321 18.32 18.62 -9.58
N GLU A 322 18.72 18.87 -10.83
CA GLU A 322 19.67 19.95 -11.17
C GLU A 322 19.13 21.31 -10.79
N ALA A 323 17.86 21.58 -11.08
CA ALA A 323 17.20 22.82 -10.68
C ALA A 323 17.16 23.00 -9.15
N LEU A 324 16.91 21.92 -8.42
CA LEU A 324 16.91 21.92 -6.95
C LEU A 324 18.33 22.16 -6.40
N SER A 325 19.35 21.44 -6.90
CA SER A 325 20.75 21.62 -6.49
C SER A 325 21.23 23.06 -6.71
N THR A 326 20.92 23.63 -7.88
CA THR A 326 21.30 25.00 -8.22
C THR A 326 20.61 26.04 -7.35
N SER A 327 19.34 25.78 -6.98
CA SER A 327 18.53 26.72 -6.21
C SER A 327 18.80 26.70 -4.71
N ILE A 328 19.27 25.56 -4.18
CA ILE A 328 19.41 25.29 -2.74
C ILE A 328 20.80 25.67 -2.21
N GLY A 329 21.85 25.60 -3.05
CA GLY A 329 23.24 25.75 -2.61
C GLY A 329 23.59 24.70 -1.55
N ASP A 330 24.44 25.06 -0.57
CA ASP A 330 24.92 24.15 0.48
C ASP A 330 23.94 23.94 1.66
N ASN A 331 22.66 24.31 1.49
CA ASN A 331 21.68 24.20 2.57
C ASN A 331 21.13 22.76 2.70
N LYS A 332 21.88 21.91 3.42
CA LYS A 332 21.54 20.52 3.69
C LYS A 332 20.11 20.30 4.27
N PRO A 333 19.64 21.07 5.28
CA PRO A 333 18.26 20.95 5.77
C PRO A 333 17.20 21.20 4.71
N LEU A 334 17.40 22.21 3.86
CA LEU A 334 16.48 22.54 2.79
C LEU A 334 16.52 21.48 1.69
N ALA A 335 17.70 20.94 1.36
CA ALA A 335 17.86 19.85 0.41
C ALA A 335 17.06 18.61 0.84
N ALA A 336 17.20 18.17 2.10
CA ALA A 336 16.44 17.05 2.64
C ALA A 336 14.92 17.27 2.55
N LEU A 337 14.43 18.45 2.92
CA LEU A 337 13.01 18.78 2.86
C LEU A 337 12.49 18.74 1.41
N LEU A 338 13.22 19.32 0.48
CA LEU A 338 12.82 19.34 -0.92
C LEU A 338 12.88 17.95 -1.55
N MET A 339 13.88 17.12 -1.22
CA MET A 339 13.91 15.71 -1.63
C MET A 339 12.67 14.97 -1.14
N LEU A 340 12.26 15.15 0.11
CA LEU A 340 11.05 14.52 0.65
C LEU A 340 9.77 15.02 -0.04
N VAL A 341 9.65 16.34 -0.27
CA VAL A 341 8.48 16.92 -0.96
C VAL A 341 8.43 16.46 -2.43
N VAL A 342 9.55 16.47 -3.13
CA VAL A 342 9.62 15.97 -4.51
C VAL A 342 9.33 14.47 -4.54
N GLY A 343 9.89 13.70 -3.61
CA GLY A 343 9.60 12.28 -3.45
C GLY A 343 8.11 12.01 -3.20
N LEU A 344 7.47 12.80 -2.35
CA LEU A 344 6.02 12.76 -2.15
C LEU A 344 5.25 12.94 -3.47
N LEU A 345 5.59 13.99 -4.23
CA LEU A 345 4.91 14.28 -5.51
C LEU A 345 5.09 13.13 -6.52
N VAL A 346 6.31 12.62 -6.65
CA VAL A 346 6.62 11.51 -7.56
C VAL A 346 5.87 10.23 -7.13
N THR A 347 5.94 9.89 -5.84
CA THR A 347 5.31 8.66 -5.33
C THR A 347 3.78 8.75 -5.32
N MET A 348 3.22 9.92 -5.04
CA MET A 348 1.77 10.13 -5.19
C MET A 348 1.30 9.95 -6.64
N GLY A 349 2.13 10.35 -7.61
CA GLY A 349 1.84 10.16 -9.02
C GLY A 349 1.88 8.70 -9.46
N ILE A 350 2.84 7.94 -8.93
CA ILE A 350 3.03 6.52 -9.26
C ILE A 350 2.12 5.60 -8.43
N GLY A 351 1.82 5.99 -7.19
CA GLY A 351 0.95 5.24 -6.27
C GLY A 351 1.58 3.96 -5.71
N SER A 352 2.90 3.77 -5.85
CA SER A 352 3.60 2.57 -5.39
C SER A 352 5.02 2.88 -4.96
N SER A 353 5.34 2.62 -3.70
CA SER A 353 6.70 2.73 -3.17
C SER A 353 7.70 1.83 -3.89
N PHE A 354 7.29 0.65 -4.32
CA PHE A 354 8.13 -0.31 -5.02
C PHE A 354 8.60 0.20 -6.39
N SER A 355 7.72 0.82 -7.15
CA SER A 355 8.03 1.39 -8.47
C SER A 355 8.79 2.71 -8.38
N THR A 356 8.67 3.42 -7.28
CA THR A 356 9.27 4.73 -7.10
C THR A 356 10.71 4.66 -6.63
N ILE A 357 11.09 3.67 -5.80
CA ILE A 357 12.46 3.54 -5.26
C ILE A 357 13.53 3.50 -6.35
N PRO A 358 13.42 2.72 -7.43
CA PRO A 358 14.44 2.72 -8.48
C PRO A 358 14.68 4.11 -9.09
N ILE A 359 13.60 4.89 -9.27
CA ILE A 359 13.67 6.24 -9.82
C ILE A 359 14.31 7.18 -8.80
N LEU A 360 13.82 7.17 -7.56
CA LEU A 360 14.33 8.04 -6.51
C LEU A 360 15.80 7.74 -6.18
N ALA A 361 16.19 6.46 -6.10
CA ALA A 361 17.56 6.08 -5.78
C ALA A 361 18.56 6.60 -6.82
N THR A 362 18.21 6.54 -8.11
CA THR A 362 19.04 7.04 -9.22
C THR A 362 19.37 8.53 -9.04
N ILE A 363 18.50 9.29 -8.39
CA ILE A 363 18.61 10.72 -8.21
C ILE A 363 19.12 11.07 -6.82
N TYR A 364 18.52 10.45 -5.79
CA TYR A 364 18.77 10.83 -4.40
C TYR A 364 20.10 10.34 -3.88
N VAL A 365 20.61 9.21 -4.39
CA VAL A 365 21.94 8.73 -3.94
C VAL A 365 23.05 9.69 -4.35
N PRO A 366 23.21 10.10 -5.63
CA PRO A 366 24.20 11.11 -6.02
C PRO A 366 23.96 12.47 -5.36
N LEU A 367 22.69 12.89 -5.25
CA LEU A 367 22.33 14.17 -4.65
C LEU A 367 22.66 14.19 -3.16
N ALA A 368 22.33 13.15 -2.43
CA ALA A 368 22.65 13.00 -1.02
C ALA A 368 24.17 13.02 -0.78
N ALA A 369 24.93 12.34 -1.63
CA ALA A 369 26.40 12.40 -1.58
C ALA A 369 26.92 13.82 -1.82
N ALA A 370 26.38 14.55 -2.78
CA ALA A 370 26.76 15.93 -3.09
C ALA A 370 26.50 16.90 -1.91
N PHE A 371 25.37 16.71 -1.19
CA PHE A 371 25.04 17.47 0.02
C PHE A 371 25.71 16.95 1.29
N GLY A 372 26.54 15.91 1.22
CA GLY A 372 27.26 15.34 2.36
C GLY A 372 26.36 14.63 3.37
N PHE A 373 25.26 14.00 2.92
CA PHE A 373 24.47 13.11 3.77
C PHE A 373 25.21 11.79 4.03
N SER A 374 25.03 11.25 5.22
CA SER A 374 25.55 9.93 5.55
C SER A 374 24.83 8.82 4.77
N PRO A 375 25.39 7.60 4.66
CA PRO A 375 24.69 6.45 4.11
C PRO A 375 23.35 6.16 4.80
N MET A 376 23.29 6.27 6.12
CA MET A 376 22.06 6.05 6.91
C MET A 376 20.99 7.13 6.60
N ALA A 377 21.40 8.40 6.53
CA ALA A 377 20.52 9.51 6.14
C ALA A 377 19.98 9.32 4.71
N THR A 378 20.82 8.84 3.79
CA THR A 378 20.44 8.55 2.40
C THR A 378 19.40 7.43 2.34
N ILE A 379 19.58 6.34 3.11
CA ILE A 379 18.56 5.27 3.24
C ILE A 379 17.24 5.86 3.73
N ALA A 380 17.27 6.65 4.80
CA ALA A 380 16.07 7.27 5.37
C ALA A 380 15.37 8.19 4.38
N LEU A 381 16.11 9.00 3.61
CA LEU A 381 15.55 9.90 2.58
C LEU A 381 14.87 9.12 1.47
N VAL A 382 15.55 8.15 0.86
CA VAL A 382 14.99 7.36 -0.26
C VAL A 382 13.79 6.53 0.21
N GLY A 383 13.93 5.82 1.34
CA GLY A 383 12.88 4.97 1.87
C GLY A 383 11.67 5.77 2.34
N THR A 384 11.87 6.94 2.98
CA THR A 384 10.76 7.80 3.38
C THR A 384 10.06 8.42 2.18
N ALA A 385 10.81 8.92 1.20
CA ALA A 385 10.25 9.49 -0.01
C ALA A 385 9.38 8.48 -0.78
N ALA A 386 9.77 7.22 -0.79
CA ALA A 386 8.97 6.15 -1.37
C ALA A 386 7.70 5.84 -0.55
N ALA A 387 7.79 5.84 0.78
CA ALA A 387 6.64 5.57 1.65
C ALA A 387 5.61 6.70 1.67
N LEU A 388 6.04 7.95 1.47
CA LEU A 388 5.19 9.14 1.53
C LEU A 388 3.98 9.05 0.61
N GLY A 389 4.17 8.78 -0.67
CA GLY A 389 3.06 8.69 -1.61
C GLY A 389 2.20 7.45 -1.41
N ASP A 390 2.76 6.37 -0.87
CA ASP A 390 2.01 5.14 -0.60
C ASP A 390 1.01 5.33 0.56
N ALA A 391 1.38 6.13 1.55
CA ALA A 391 0.56 6.38 2.74
C ALA A 391 -0.69 7.24 2.50
N GLY A 392 -0.80 7.96 1.40
CA GLY A 392 -1.90 8.90 1.17
C GLY A 392 -2.15 9.26 -0.29
N SER A 393 -1.81 8.38 -1.24
CA SER A 393 -2.14 8.56 -2.65
C SER A 393 -3.51 7.97 -2.98
N PRO A 394 -4.30 8.63 -3.85
CA PRO A 394 -5.52 8.05 -4.37
C PRO A 394 -5.29 6.82 -5.27
N ALA A 395 -4.06 6.59 -5.70
CA ALA A 395 -3.66 5.48 -6.56
C ALA A 395 -2.99 4.32 -5.80
N SER A 396 -2.73 4.49 -4.50
CA SER A 396 -2.06 3.46 -3.70
C SER A 396 -3.01 2.33 -3.32
N ASP A 397 -2.50 1.10 -3.36
CA ASP A 397 -3.20 -0.08 -2.85
C ASP A 397 -3.41 0.00 -1.33
N SER A 398 -2.53 0.70 -0.61
CA SER A 398 -2.64 0.96 0.83
C SER A 398 -3.80 1.90 1.21
N THR A 399 -4.41 2.58 0.25
CA THR A 399 -5.62 3.38 0.40
C THR A 399 -6.83 2.76 -0.30
N LEU A 400 -6.63 2.18 -1.48
CA LEU A 400 -7.68 1.50 -2.25
C LEU A 400 -8.20 0.24 -1.53
N GLY A 401 -7.30 -0.56 -0.92
CA GLY A 401 -7.66 -1.74 -0.15
C GLY A 401 -8.61 -1.40 1.01
N PRO A 402 -8.23 -0.52 1.95
CA PRO A 402 -9.12 -0.03 3.00
C PRO A 402 -10.47 0.50 2.48
N THR A 403 -10.44 1.33 1.43
CA THR A 403 -11.66 1.88 0.84
C THR A 403 -12.60 0.79 0.33
N SER A 404 -12.08 -0.20 -0.39
CA SER A 404 -12.90 -1.26 -0.96
C SER A 404 -13.66 -2.05 0.09
N GLY A 405 -13.07 -2.27 1.26
CA GLY A 405 -13.74 -2.90 2.40
C GLY A 405 -14.72 -1.97 3.11
N LEU A 406 -14.32 -0.72 3.39
CA LEU A 406 -15.09 0.25 4.15
C LEU A 406 -16.29 0.80 3.37
N ASN A 407 -16.23 0.81 2.05
CA ASN A 407 -17.30 1.28 1.15
C ASN A 407 -18.22 0.17 0.64
N ALA A 408 -18.16 -1.03 1.20
CA ALA A 408 -18.99 -2.14 0.73
C ALA A 408 -20.51 -1.89 0.86
N ASP A 409 -20.91 -0.95 1.73
CA ASP A 409 -22.31 -0.51 1.91
C ASP A 409 -22.59 0.88 1.31
N GLY A 410 -21.67 1.45 0.54
CA GLY A 410 -21.82 2.74 -0.13
C GLY A 410 -21.71 3.97 0.79
N GLN A 411 -21.27 3.82 2.04
CA GLN A 411 -21.22 4.91 3.01
C GLN A 411 -19.80 5.39 3.37
N HIS A 412 -18.83 5.12 2.49
CA HIS A 412 -17.44 5.55 2.70
C HIS A 412 -16.79 5.97 1.38
N GLU A 413 -16.37 7.20 1.28
CA GLU A 413 -15.84 7.79 0.06
C GLU A 413 -14.31 7.73 0.05
N HIS A 414 -13.74 7.38 -1.10
CA HIS A 414 -12.31 7.10 -1.22
C HIS A 414 -11.43 8.30 -0.89
N VAL A 415 -11.65 9.42 -1.58
CA VAL A 415 -10.73 10.58 -1.48
C VAL A 415 -10.87 11.27 -0.13
N TRP A 416 -12.11 11.57 0.29
CA TRP A 416 -12.37 12.37 1.48
C TRP A 416 -12.34 11.59 2.78
N GLU A 417 -12.56 10.28 2.73
CA GLU A 417 -12.67 9.47 3.95
C GLU A 417 -11.57 8.42 4.11
N THR A 418 -10.75 8.17 3.07
CA THR A 418 -9.52 7.37 3.20
C THR A 418 -8.28 8.20 2.87
N VAL A 419 -8.19 8.73 1.64
CA VAL A 419 -6.95 9.37 1.15
C VAL A 419 -6.61 10.61 1.97
N LEU A 420 -7.52 11.55 2.13
CA LEU A 420 -7.27 12.76 2.91
C LEU A 420 -6.93 12.49 4.38
N PRO A 421 -7.67 11.63 5.12
CA PRO A 421 -7.28 11.22 6.46
C PRO A 421 -5.89 10.61 6.55
N THR A 422 -5.55 9.67 5.68
CA THR A 422 -4.23 9.01 5.70
C THR A 422 -3.12 9.96 5.27
N PHE A 423 -3.37 10.83 4.29
CA PHE A 423 -2.43 11.87 3.89
C PHE A 423 -2.05 12.78 5.07
N LEU A 424 -3.04 13.33 5.77
CA LEU A 424 -2.79 14.25 6.88
C LEU A 424 -2.07 13.58 8.06
N HIS A 425 -2.44 12.33 8.36
CA HIS A 425 -1.91 11.64 9.54
C HIS A 425 -0.61 10.89 9.27
N TYR A 426 -0.26 10.62 8.02
CA TYR A 426 0.97 9.88 7.70
C TYR A 426 1.96 10.66 6.86
N ASN A 427 1.55 11.31 5.77
CA ASN A 427 2.51 12.03 4.94
C ASN A 427 3.14 13.23 5.65
N ILE A 428 2.35 13.98 6.43
CA ILE A 428 2.90 15.11 7.19
C ILE A 428 3.90 14.64 8.26
N PRO A 429 3.58 13.68 9.15
CA PRO A 429 4.57 13.14 10.07
C PRO A 429 5.76 12.47 9.38
N LEU A 430 5.56 11.74 8.27
CA LEU A 430 6.66 11.12 7.52
C LEU A 430 7.63 12.16 6.98
N ILE A 431 7.15 13.30 6.46
CA ILE A 431 8.04 14.41 6.04
C ILE A 431 8.85 14.90 7.25
N VAL A 432 8.20 15.17 8.37
CA VAL A 432 8.86 15.71 9.56
C VAL A 432 9.89 14.71 10.11
N PHE A 433 9.48 13.47 10.33
CA PHE A 433 10.36 12.45 10.91
C PHE A 433 11.43 11.96 9.92
N GLY A 434 11.12 11.90 8.63
CA GLY A 434 12.10 11.63 7.58
C GLY A 434 13.15 12.74 7.46
N TRP A 435 12.72 14.00 7.58
CA TRP A 435 13.62 15.14 7.63
C TRP A 435 14.50 15.11 8.87
N ILE A 436 13.95 14.82 10.05
CA ILE A 436 14.71 14.63 11.28
C ILE A 436 15.72 13.49 11.09
N ALA A 437 15.28 12.34 10.53
CA ALA A 437 16.16 11.21 10.25
C ALA A 437 17.35 11.60 9.36
N ALA A 438 17.10 12.37 8.32
CA ALA A 438 18.15 12.87 7.42
C ALA A 438 19.15 13.80 8.11
N MET A 439 18.74 14.50 9.18
CA MET A 439 19.61 15.43 9.92
C MET A 439 20.40 14.75 11.04
N VAL A 440 19.87 13.66 11.61
CA VAL A 440 20.41 13.03 12.82
C VAL A 440 21.25 11.79 12.50
N LEU A 441 20.93 11.08 11.43
CA LEU A 441 21.65 9.90 10.97
C LEU A 441 22.83 10.28 10.08
#